data_deeabcf3cba4a01ee13bafdf4ef9d425
#
_entry.id   deeabcf3cba4a01ee13bafdf4ef9d425
#
_cell.length_a   1.000
_cell.length_b   1.000
_cell.length_c   1.000
_cell.angle_alpha   90.00
_cell.angle_beta   90.00
_cell.angle_gamma   90.00
#
_symmetry.space_group_name_H-M   'P 1'
#
loop_
_entity.id
_entity.type
_entity.pdbx_description
1 polymer ?
#
loop_
_entity_poly.entity_id
_entity_poly.type
_entity_poly.pdbx_seq_one_letter_code
_entity_poly.pdbx_strand_id
1 'polypeptide(L)'
;VLVFFLFLQPSAVKRTAVFYELRYKYFGGEFILPSQSVLEQKKAIVAELSERLKSSITGVVVSYEGINTEDDTKLRKELRENDVKYTVVKNTLLSRACEEAGLDDIKPVLEGTTAIATSDSEYAAAARILCNYAKDHDNFKVKSAYLDGAVIDMDTIVALSKLPTRE
;
A
#
# COMPACT_ATOMS: atom_id res chain seq x y z
N VAL A 1 -1.72 10.81 47.32
CA VAL A 1 -1.05 12.09 46.98
C VAL A 1 -0.33 12.03 45.62
N LEU A 2 -0.22 10.84 44.99
CA LEU A 2 0.51 10.65 43.71
C LEU A 2 -0.38 10.75 42.46
N VAL A 3 -1.69 10.91 42.59
CA VAL A 3 -2.65 10.93 41.47
C VAL A 3 -2.88 12.35 40.90
N PHE A 4 -2.47 13.39 41.65
CA PHE A 4 -2.76 14.78 41.28
C PHE A 4 -1.71 15.45 40.36
N PHE A 5 -0.59 14.77 40.06
CA PHE A 5 0.50 15.33 39.25
C PHE A 5 0.39 14.98 37.73
N LEU A 6 -0.65 14.26 37.32
CA LEU A 6 -0.86 13.78 35.96
C LEU A 6 -1.62 14.77 35.06
N PHE A 7 -1.91 15.96 35.52
CA PHE A 7 -2.78 16.91 34.81
C PHE A 7 -2.07 18.10 34.13
N LEU A 8 -0.73 18.15 34.19
CA LEU A 8 0.02 19.14 33.41
C LEU A 8 0.43 18.52 32.08
N GLN A 9 -0.21 18.94 31.01
CA GLN A 9 -0.09 18.49 29.62
C GLN A 9 1.37 18.25 29.12
N PRO A 10 1.87 17.03 29.07
CA PRO A 10 3.00 16.72 28.21
C PRO A 10 2.52 16.45 26.79
N SER A 11 3.27 16.92 25.80
CA SER A 11 3.05 16.62 24.38
C SER A 11 2.84 15.11 24.14
N ALA A 12 2.10 14.73 23.10
CA ALA A 12 1.73 13.34 22.78
C ALA A 12 2.92 12.36 22.81
N VAL A 13 4.11 12.81 22.43
CA VAL A 13 5.38 12.05 22.45
C VAL A 13 5.81 11.67 23.89
N LYS A 14 5.60 12.57 24.86
CA LYS A 14 5.95 12.29 26.28
C LYS A 14 4.95 11.33 26.93
N ARG A 15 3.68 11.34 26.50
CA ARG A 15 2.67 10.38 27.01
C ARG A 15 2.96 8.94 26.58
N THR A 16 3.41 8.74 25.35
CA THR A 16 3.81 7.42 24.87
C THR A 16 5.04 6.89 25.64
N ALA A 17 6.06 7.71 25.84
CA ALA A 17 7.28 7.31 26.58
C ALA A 17 6.96 6.89 28.02
N VAL A 18 6.18 7.70 28.77
CA VAL A 18 5.79 7.37 30.16
C VAL A 18 4.91 6.12 30.21
N PHE A 19 4.02 5.89 29.24
CA PHE A 19 3.20 4.69 29.16
C PHE A 19 4.05 3.43 28.90
N TYR A 20 5.09 3.55 28.09
CA TYR A 20 6.04 2.48 27.83
C TYR A 20 6.91 2.17 29.06
N GLU A 21 7.39 3.18 29.80
CA GLU A 21 8.16 2.97 31.03
C GLU A 21 7.32 2.30 32.13
N LEU A 22 6.06 2.73 32.33
CA LEU A 22 5.15 2.12 33.27
C LEU A 22 4.84 0.66 32.91
N ARG A 23 4.63 0.36 31.65
CA ARG A 23 4.37 -1.01 31.20
C ARG A 23 5.59 -1.92 31.39
N TYR A 24 6.79 -1.43 31.15
CA TYR A 24 8.04 -2.15 31.41
C TYR A 24 8.20 -2.48 32.90
N LYS A 25 7.91 -1.52 33.79
CA LYS A 25 8.09 -1.64 35.22
C LYS A 25 7.07 -2.58 35.89
N TYR A 26 5.85 -2.67 35.36
CA TYR A 26 4.76 -3.43 36.01
C TYR A 26 4.43 -4.77 35.34
N PHE A 27 4.78 -4.99 34.08
CA PHE A 27 4.40 -6.19 33.32
C PHE A 27 5.58 -7.09 32.91
N GLY A 28 6.84 -6.74 33.25
CA GLY A 28 8.01 -7.63 33.06
C GLY A 28 8.19 -8.20 31.63
N GLY A 29 7.59 -7.58 30.61
CA GLY A 29 7.71 -8.03 29.25
C GLY A 29 9.00 -7.50 28.63
N GLU A 30 9.87 -8.38 28.15
CA GLU A 30 10.97 -8.02 27.25
C GLU A 30 10.39 -7.29 26.03
N PHE A 31 10.62 -5.99 25.97
CA PHE A 31 10.25 -5.21 24.80
C PHE A 31 11.28 -5.52 23.71
N ILE A 32 10.95 -6.45 22.82
CA ILE A 32 11.76 -6.72 21.64
C ILE A 32 11.61 -5.49 20.74
N LEU A 33 12.48 -4.52 20.92
CA LEU A 33 12.64 -3.42 19.96
C LEU A 33 13.04 -4.04 18.63
N PRO A 34 12.39 -3.68 17.53
CA PRO A 34 12.82 -4.16 16.22
C PRO A 34 14.29 -3.79 16.03
N SER A 35 15.10 -4.76 15.60
CA SER A 35 16.50 -4.52 15.27
C SER A 35 16.64 -3.31 14.36
N GLN A 36 17.63 -2.46 14.62
CA GLN A 36 17.87 -1.26 13.80
C GLN A 36 17.98 -1.60 12.31
N SER A 37 18.62 -2.73 11.97
CA SER A 37 18.73 -3.22 10.60
C SER A 37 17.36 -3.50 9.97
N VAL A 38 16.41 -4.07 10.71
CA VAL A 38 15.04 -4.31 10.22
C VAL A 38 14.25 -3.01 10.04
N LEU A 39 14.52 -2.02 10.90
CA LEU A 39 13.91 -0.70 10.77
C LEU A 39 14.42 0.03 9.51
N GLU A 40 15.71 -0.03 9.27
CA GLU A 40 16.35 0.55 8.08
C GLU A 40 15.85 -0.09 6.79
N GLN A 41 15.73 -1.42 6.74
CA GLN A 41 15.13 -2.13 5.61
C GLN A 41 13.70 -1.69 5.32
N LYS A 42 12.87 -1.53 6.36
CA LYS A 42 11.49 -1.04 6.18
C LYS A 42 11.44 0.40 5.68
N LYS A 43 12.33 1.26 6.16
CA LYS A 43 12.45 2.64 5.66
C LYS A 43 12.89 2.67 4.20
N ALA A 44 13.86 1.83 3.82
CA ALA A 44 14.31 1.72 2.44
C ALA A 44 13.16 1.29 1.50
N ILE A 45 12.37 0.28 1.91
CA ILE A 45 11.19 -0.17 1.14
C ILE A 45 10.15 0.95 1.00
N VAL A 46 9.88 1.72 2.06
CA VAL A 46 8.94 2.84 2.00
C VAL A 46 9.46 3.93 1.06
N ALA A 47 10.73 4.28 1.13
CA ALA A 47 11.35 5.25 0.24
C ALA A 47 11.28 4.83 -1.22
N GLU A 48 11.64 3.57 -1.53
CA GLU A 48 11.54 3.01 -2.88
C GLU A 48 10.10 3.04 -3.42
N LEU A 49 9.13 2.68 -2.57
CA LEU A 49 7.71 2.70 -2.94
C LEU A 49 7.21 4.13 -3.15
N SER A 50 7.56 5.07 -2.28
CA SER A 50 7.13 6.46 -2.41
C SER A 50 7.71 7.12 -3.67
N GLU A 51 8.95 6.81 -4.01
CA GLU A 51 9.60 7.28 -5.24
C GLU A 51 8.91 6.69 -6.48
N ARG A 52 8.60 5.39 -6.45
CA ARG A 52 7.86 4.70 -7.52
C ARG A 52 6.44 5.27 -7.70
N LEU A 53 5.72 5.51 -6.61
CA LEU A 53 4.39 6.11 -6.65
C LEU A 53 4.39 7.52 -7.25
N LYS A 54 5.43 8.31 -6.96
CA LYS A 54 5.59 9.67 -7.52
C LYS A 54 6.01 9.67 -8.98
N SER A 55 6.80 8.70 -9.42
CA SER A 55 7.28 8.60 -10.80
C SER A 55 6.25 7.96 -11.73
N SER A 56 5.38 7.09 -11.20
CA SER A 56 4.39 6.38 -12.01
C SER A 56 3.20 7.28 -12.37
N ILE A 57 2.76 7.16 -13.62
CA ILE A 57 1.61 7.89 -14.14
C ILE A 57 0.31 7.27 -13.61
N THR A 58 0.26 5.95 -13.58
CA THR A 58 -0.92 5.19 -13.14
C THR A 58 -0.53 4.11 -12.15
N GLY A 59 -1.36 3.90 -11.13
CA GLY A 59 -1.25 2.75 -10.27
C GLY A 59 -2.61 2.20 -9.88
N VAL A 60 -2.69 0.88 -9.82
CA VAL A 60 -3.91 0.15 -9.48
C VAL A 60 -3.65 -0.71 -8.25
N VAL A 61 -4.49 -0.55 -7.25
CA VAL A 61 -4.45 -1.31 -6.00
C VAL A 61 -5.46 -2.45 -6.08
N VAL A 62 -4.99 -3.68 -5.88
CA VAL A 62 -5.80 -4.89 -6.02
C VAL A 62 -5.71 -5.78 -4.79
N SER A 63 -6.75 -6.60 -4.57
CA SER A 63 -6.72 -7.75 -3.67
C SER A 63 -6.38 -9.00 -4.45
N TYR A 64 -5.40 -9.77 -3.97
CA TYR A 64 -4.99 -11.03 -4.59
C TYR A 64 -5.34 -12.27 -3.74
N GLU A 65 -6.37 -12.16 -2.91
CA GLU A 65 -6.79 -13.25 -2.04
C GLU A 65 -7.33 -14.43 -2.84
N GLY A 66 -6.84 -15.65 -2.53
CA GLY A 66 -7.33 -16.89 -3.14
C GLY A 66 -6.92 -17.14 -4.60
N ILE A 67 -5.89 -16.48 -5.12
CA ILE A 67 -5.37 -16.73 -6.46
C ILE A 67 -4.48 -17.99 -6.45
N ASN A 68 -4.61 -18.80 -7.50
CA ASN A 68 -3.72 -19.94 -7.74
C ASN A 68 -2.33 -19.46 -8.21
N THR A 69 -1.29 -20.22 -7.86
CA THR A 69 0.11 -19.88 -8.22
C THR A 69 0.34 -19.85 -9.74
N GLU A 70 -0.36 -20.70 -10.49
CA GLU A 70 -0.25 -20.72 -11.95
C GLU A 70 -0.81 -19.43 -12.57
N ASP A 71 -1.96 -18.98 -12.06
CA ASP A 71 -2.65 -17.80 -12.58
C ASP A 71 -1.93 -16.50 -12.16
N ASP A 72 -1.37 -16.45 -10.93
CA ASP A 72 -0.50 -15.34 -10.51
C ASP A 72 0.76 -15.25 -11.41
N THR A 73 1.33 -16.40 -11.79
CA THR A 73 2.51 -16.43 -12.69
C THR A 73 2.16 -15.91 -14.09
N LYS A 74 0.99 -16.28 -14.63
CA LYS A 74 0.49 -15.78 -15.92
C LYS A 74 0.22 -14.28 -15.86
N LEU A 75 -0.47 -13.83 -14.82
CA LEU A 75 -0.76 -12.40 -14.60
C LEU A 75 0.53 -11.57 -14.51
N ARG A 76 1.50 -12.02 -13.73
CA ARG A 76 2.80 -11.33 -13.62
C ARG A 76 3.57 -11.28 -14.94
N LYS A 77 3.45 -12.32 -15.77
CA LYS A 77 4.07 -12.36 -17.09
C LYS A 77 3.42 -11.32 -18.00
N GLU A 78 2.10 -11.30 -18.07
CA GLU A 78 1.32 -10.36 -18.89
C GLU A 78 1.56 -8.89 -18.48
N LEU A 79 1.57 -8.62 -17.18
CA LEU A 79 1.87 -7.29 -16.65
C LEU A 79 3.29 -6.84 -17.02
N ARG A 80 4.27 -7.75 -16.93
CA ARG A 80 5.67 -7.45 -17.26
C ARG A 80 5.88 -7.20 -18.76
N GLU A 81 5.14 -7.90 -19.62
CA GLU A 81 5.15 -7.69 -21.08
C GLU A 81 4.58 -6.32 -21.48
N ASN A 82 3.76 -5.72 -20.61
CA ASN A 82 3.19 -4.39 -20.80
C ASN A 82 3.86 -3.30 -19.93
N ASP A 83 5.10 -3.51 -19.47
CA ASP A 83 5.87 -2.59 -18.64
C ASP A 83 5.18 -2.16 -17.33
N VAL A 84 4.29 -3.02 -16.80
CA VAL A 84 3.62 -2.79 -15.52
C VAL A 84 4.38 -3.49 -14.39
N LYS A 85 4.83 -2.72 -13.42
CA LYS A 85 5.51 -3.21 -12.22
C LYS A 85 4.48 -3.67 -11.18
N TYR A 86 4.33 -4.96 -10.99
CA TYR A 86 3.43 -5.56 -10.01
C TYR A 86 4.18 -6.01 -8.76
N THR A 87 3.79 -5.50 -7.60
CA THR A 87 4.45 -5.80 -6.33
C THR A 87 3.42 -6.02 -5.22
N VAL A 88 3.58 -7.11 -4.48
CA VAL A 88 2.81 -7.36 -3.25
C VAL A 88 3.48 -6.65 -2.09
N VAL A 89 2.75 -5.81 -1.38
CA VAL A 89 3.28 -4.95 -0.32
C VAL A 89 2.44 -5.08 0.94
N LYS A 90 3.10 -4.97 2.08
CA LYS A 90 2.41 -4.89 3.36
C LYS A 90 1.66 -3.56 3.48
N ASN A 91 0.35 -3.60 3.83
CA ASN A 91 -0.52 -2.42 3.92
C ASN A 91 0.06 -1.28 4.76
N THR A 92 0.69 -1.60 5.89
CA THR A 92 1.30 -0.58 6.76
C THR A 92 2.50 0.15 6.13
N LEU A 93 3.24 -0.50 5.22
CA LEU A 93 4.34 0.14 4.48
C LEU A 93 3.79 0.94 3.31
N LEU A 94 2.80 0.39 2.62
CA LEU A 94 2.12 1.07 1.52
C LEU A 94 1.40 2.34 2.00
N SER A 95 0.71 2.28 3.16
CA SER A 95 0.07 3.45 3.77
C SER A 95 1.05 4.59 4.03
N ARG A 96 2.25 4.29 4.53
CA ARG A 96 3.30 5.30 4.73
C ARG A 96 3.85 5.86 3.41
N ALA A 97 4.04 4.99 2.42
CA ALA A 97 4.48 5.43 1.10
C ALA A 97 3.43 6.33 0.42
N CYS A 98 2.13 6.03 0.59
CA CYS A 98 1.04 6.89 0.12
C CYS A 98 1.01 8.25 0.83
N GLU A 99 1.28 8.31 2.15
CA GLU A 99 1.43 9.57 2.89
C GLU A 99 2.54 10.45 2.29
N GLU A 100 3.71 9.86 2.03
CA GLU A 100 4.85 10.56 1.44
C GLU A 100 4.62 10.96 -0.03
N ALA A 101 3.76 10.23 -0.74
CA ALA A 101 3.37 10.52 -2.13
C ALA A 101 2.18 11.48 -2.25
N GLY A 102 1.45 11.78 -1.15
CA GLY A 102 0.26 12.63 -1.16
C GLY A 102 -1.02 11.92 -1.64
N LEU A 103 -1.06 10.60 -1.53
CA LEU A 103 -2.18 9.73 -1.96
C LEU A 103 -2.97 9.20 -0.74
N ASP A 104 -3.35 10.09 0.17
CA ASP A 104 -4.00 9.71 1.43
C ASP A 104 -5.36 9.03 1.25
N ASP A 105 -6.06 9.35 0.18
CA ASP A 105 -7.39 8.80 -0.13
C ASP A 105 -7.38 7.28 -0.44
N ILE A 106 -6.21 6.70 -0.68
CA ILE A 106 -6.06 5.24 -0.86
C ILE A 106 -6.06 4.49 0.49
N LYS A 107 -5.70 5.14 1.59
CA LYS A 107 -5.55 4.50 2.91
C LYS A 107 -6.77 3.70 3.38
N PRO A 108 -8.03 4.21 3.29
CA PRO A 108 -9.19 3.46 3.76
C PRO A 108 -9.44 2.17 2.97
N VAL A 109 -8.87 2.06 1.77
CA VAL A 109 -9.02 0.89 0.89
C VAL A 109 -7.96 -0.21 1.16
N LEU A 110 -6.93 0.09 1.96
CA LEU A 110 -5.82 -0.81 2.27
C LEU A 110 -6.17 -1.85 3.36
N GLU A 111 -7.18 -2.67 3.11
CA GLU A 111 -7.59 -3.77 3.99
C GLU A 111 -7.26 -5.13 3.37
N GLY A 112 -7.01 -6.14 4.21
CA GLY A 112 -6.71 -7.52 3.76
C GLY A 112 -5.43 -7.63 2.94
N THR A 113 -5.41 -8.51 1.95
CA THR A 113 -4.28 -8.70 1.05
C THR A 113 -4.23 -7.59 0.00
N THR A 114 -3.06 -7.04 -0.25
CA THR A 114 -2.92 -5.91 -1.15
C THR A 114 -1.69 -6.07 -2.04
N ALA A 115 -1.90 -5.90 -3.33
CA ALA A 115 -0.84 -5.73 -4.31
C ALA A 115 -1.04 -4.42 -5.06
N ILE A 116 0.05 -3.85 -5.53
CA ILE A 116 0.04 -2.63 -6.33
C ILE A 116 0.69 -2.89 -7.69
N ALA A 117 0.01 -2.44 -8.73
CA ALA A 117 0.52 -2.43 -10.10
C ALA A 117 0.73 -0.98 -10.51
N THR A 118 1.96 -0.62 -10.88
CA THR A 118 2.32 0.74 -11.32
C THR A 118 2.81 0.71 -12.75
N SER A 119 2.37 1.68 -13.56
CA SER A 119 2.81 1.89 -14.94
C SER A 119 3.41 3.27 -15.10
N ASP A 120 4.56 3.31 -15.76
CA ASP A 120 5.28 4.55 -16.07
C ASP A 120 5.04 5.01 -17.52
N SER A 121 4.52 4.10 -18.38
CA SER A 121 4.42 4.32 -19.84
C SER A 121 2.98 4.48 -20.33
N GLU A 122 2.03 3.72 -19.81
CA GLU A 122 0.68 3.65 -20.35
C GLU A 122 -0.39 3.78 -19.27
N TYR A 123 -1.36 4.69 -19.45
CA TYR A 123 -2.45 4.96 -18.51
C TYR A 123 -3.42 3.78 -18.35
N ALA A 124 -3.70 3.06 -19.43
CA ALA A 124 -4.75 2.07 -19.48
C ALA A 124 -4.27 0.63 -19.34
N ALA A 125 -2.97 0.34 -19.55
CA ALA A 125 -2.45 -1.02 -19.57
C ALA A 125 -2.72 -1.79 -18.28
N ALA A 126 -2.33 -1.21 -17.14
CA ALA A 126 -2.54 -1.82 -15.84
C ALA A 126 -4.03 -2.05 -15.54
N ALA A 127 -4.88 -1.04 -15.80
CA ALA A 127 -6.31 -1.12 -15.57
C ALA A 127 -6.97 -2.20 -16.45
N ARG A 128 -6.61 -2.25 -17.74
CA ARG A 128 -7.16 -3.22 -18.69
C ARG A 128 -6.86 -4.66 -18.30
N ILE A 129 -5.60 -4.97 -18.04
CA ILE A 129 -5.16 -6.32 -17.69
C ILE A 129 -5.82 -6.76 -16.37
N LEU A 130 -5.76 -5.90 -15.35
CA LEU A 130 -6.30 -6.23 -14.03
C LEU A 130 -7.83 -6.32 -14.00
N CYS A 131 -8.55 -5.47 -14.76
CA CYS A 131 -10.00 -5.56 -14.89
C CYS A 131 -10.44 -6.79 -15.68
N ASN A 132 -9.70 -7.19 -16.72
CA ASN A 132 -10.00 -8.43 -17.44
C ASN A 132 -9.76 -9.65 -16.55
N TYR A 133 -8.63 -9.67 -15.85
CA TYR A 133 -8.32 -10.74 -14.91
C TYR A 133 -9.37 -10.86 -13.78
N ALA A 134 -9.87 -9.72 -13.29
CA ALA A 134 -10.93 -9.67 -12.27
C ALA A 134 -12.28 -10.23 -12.76
N LYS A 135 -12.53 -10.27 -14.06
CA LYS A 135 -13.76 -10.89 -14.62
C LYS A 135 -13.68 -12.42 -14.63
N ASP A 136 -12.48 -12.96 -14.81
CA ASP A 136 -12.24 -14.40 -14.88
C ASP A 136 -12.03 -15.03 -13.48
N HIS A 137 -11.78 -14.20 -12.46
CA HIS A 137 -11.45 -14.64 -11.10
C HIS A 137 -12.23 -13.86 -10.05
N ASP A 138 -13.29 -14.44 -9.49
CA ASP A 138 -14.17 -13.83 -8.48
C ASP A 138 -13.44 -13.39 -7.20
N ASN A 139 -12.31 -14.04 -6.88
CA ASN A 139 -11.49 -13.75 -5.70
C ASN A 139 -10.58 -12.54 -5.88
N PHE A 140 -10.31 -12.15 -7.13
CA PHE A 140 -9.48 -11.00 -7.46
C PHE A 140 -10.33 -9.74 -7.58
N LYS A 141 -10.03 -8.73 -6.78
CA LYS A 141 -10.81 -7.48 -6.77
C LYS A 141 -9.90 -6.28 -6.93
N VAL A 142 -10.24 -5.42 -7.86
CA VAL A 142 -9.65 -4.08 -7.95
C VAL A 142 -10.26 -3.24 -6.82
N LYS A 143 -9.42 -2.61 -6.00
CA LYS A 143 -9.87 -1.83 -4.84
C LYS A 143 -9.93 -0.34 -5.15
N SER A 144 -8.90 0.19 -5.74
CA SER A 144 -8.76 1.60 -6.09
C SER A 144 -7.66 1.77 -7.13
N ALA A 145 -7.62 2.91 -7.77
CA ALA A 145 -6.51 3.30 -8.62
C ALA A 145 -6.22 4.79 -8.47
N TYR A 146 -5.05 5.20 -8.92
CA TYR A 146 -4.72 6.61 -9.07
C TYR A 146 -4.18 6.89 -10.47
N LEU A 147 -4.38 8.11 -10.93
CA LEU A 147 -3.91 8.63 -12.19
C LEU A 147 -3.36 10.04 -11.97
N ASP A 148 -2.12 10.26 -12.35
CA ASP A 148 -1.44 11.56 -12.18
C ASP A 148 -1.54 12.13 -10.74
N GLY A 149 -1.48 11.25 -9.73
CA GLY A 149 -1.57 11.65 -8.34
C GLY A 149 -3.00 11.87 -7.81
N ALA A 150 -4.03 11.68 -8.62
CA ALA A 150 -5.43 11.74 -8.18
C ALA A 150 -6.03 10.34 -8.06
N VAL A 151 -6.71 10.06 -6.96
CA VAL A 151 -7.43 8.78 -6.77
C VAL A 151 -8.70 8.78 -7.61
N ILE A 152 -8.93 7.69 -8.32
CA ILE A 152 -10.07 7.53 -9.23
C ILE A 152 -11.00 6.40 -8.77
N ASP A 153 -12.30 6.59 -9.06
CA ASP A 153 -13.34 5.64 -8.73
C ASP A 153 -13.33 4.41 -9.66
N MET A 154 -13.95 3.32 -9.19
CA MET A 154 -14.06 2.06 -9.91
C MET A 154 -14.68 2.21 -11.30
N ASP A 155 -15.69 3.07 -11.45
CA ASP A 155 -16.36 3.32 -12.74
C ASP A 155 -15.40 3.94 -13.76
N THR A 156 -14.53 4.83 -13.29
CA THR A 156 -13.48 5.44 -14.12
C THR A 156 -12.41 4.42 -14.52
N ILE A 157 -12.03 3.51 -13.61
CA ILE A 157 -11.08 2.41 -13.90
C ILE A 157 -11.64 1.50 -14.98
N VAL A 158 -12.93 1.14 -14.90
CA VAL A 158 -13.61 0.32 -15.91
C VAL A 158 -13.71 1.08 -17.24
N ALA A 159 -13.92 2.39 -17.23
CA ALA A 159 -13.91 3.21 -18.43
C ALA A 159 -12.51 3.25 -19.07
N LEU A 160 -11.46 3.43 -18.28
CA LEU A 160 -10.06 3.37 -18.72
C LEU A 160 -9.70 2.01 -19.33
N SER A 161 -10.20 0.91 -18.75
CA SER A 161 -9.94 -0.44 -19.27
C SER A 161 -10.49 -0.70 -20.67
N LYS A 162 -11.46 0.10 -21.12
CA LYS A 162 -12.07 0.02 -22.47
C LYS A 162 -11.35 0.86 -23.52
N LEU A 163 -10.41 1.71 -23.12
CA LEU A 163 -9.65 2.53 -24.05
C LEU A 163 -8.69 1.67 -24.88
N PRO A 164 -8.57 1.93 -26.19
CA PRO A 164 -7.59 1.24 -27.03
C PRO A 164 -6.17 1.65 -26.63
N THR A 165 -5.24 0.72 -26.82
CA THR A 165 -3.80 0.96 -26.66
C THR A 165 -3.35 2.08 -27.61
N ARG A 166 -2.47 2.97 -27.16
CA ARG A 166 -1.75 3.85 -28.08
C ARG A 166 -0.82 3.00 -28.93
N GLU A 167 -1.03 3.03 -30.24
CA GLU A 167 -0.08 2.53 -31.23
C GLU A 167 1.18 3.41 -31.28
#